data_3b1617c5b632ab2e41dcc0889181c060
#
_entry.id   3b1617c5b632ab2e41dcc0889181c060
#
_cell.length_a   1.000
_cell.length_b   1.000
_cell.length_c   1.000
_cell.angle_alpha   90.00
_cell.angle_beta   90.00
_cell.angle_gamma   90.00
#
_symmetry.space_group_name_H-M   'P 1'
#
loop_
_entity.id
_entity.type
_entity.pdbx_description
1 polymer ?
#
loop_
_entity_poly.entity_id
_entity_poly.type
_entity_poly.pdbx_seq_one_letter_code
_entity_poly.pdbx_strand_id
1 'polypeptide(L)'
;MSNEPAETAFLSGGGEIGSLIRANDWTDFPLGPPEGWPQSLRTAVSLMLNSLYPMFIAWGADLAFLYNDAYRPILGTKHPEALGRPFADVWPEIWEDIEPIVQQALAGRATFHENLHLVMERHGYPEDTWYTFSYSPVRDESGGVGGMFCACQETTATVLAERRLASENERLQQLFEQAPGFMALLDGPDHVFRLTNPAYSKLIGHREVEGKPVLGALPELINQGFSELLDEVYTTGKAYTGHAVGLALQHEPGAPEEERFVDFVYQPILDANGQTSGIFVEGHDVTERVRADLRLRLLMNELNHRLKNTLATVQAIIVRTMRSASTLEEAGEALSARVIALSRAQNLLTRENWEGTELATVVREILEPYADPHGSRVSISGPSVPLGPRAALAFALALHELATNAAKHGAFSNECGKVEIEWSVDPGPPAGFRFRWRERGGPPVADPTRSGFGTHLIERGLTAELEADVKLDYAPDGFVFTMSSPLDTLKEQPDLADAPP
;
A
#
# COMPACT_ATOMS: atom_id res chain seq x y z
N MET A 1 -69.44 17.89 43.58
CA MET A 1 -69.75 16.92 42.57
C MET A 1 -70.79 17.58 41.70
N SER A 2 -70.33 18.14 40.60
CA SER A 2 -71.17 18.76 39.54
C SER A 2 -72.02 17.66 38.96
N ASN A 3 -73.34 17.84 38.97
CA ASN A 3 -74.33 16.96 38.39
C ASN A 3 -74.22 17.15 36.79
N GLU A 4 -73.31 16.45 36.16
CA GLU A 4 -73.28 16.41 34.66
C GLU A 4 -74.60 15.77 34.21
N PRO A 5 -75.26 16.32 33.19
CA PRO A 5 -76.46 15.69 32.64
C PRO A 5 -76.09 14.28 32.15
N ALA A 6 -76.96 13.29 32.39
CA ALA A 6 -76.70 11.90 32.02
C ALA A 6 -76.39 11.74 30.51
N GLU A 7 -76.84 12.68 29.67
CA GLU A 7 -76.67 12.69 28.22
C GLU A 7 -75.24 12.99 27.76
N THR A 8 -74.40 13.67 28.58
CA THR A 8 -73.01 14.01 28.26
C THR A 8 -71.97 13.28 29.15
N ALA A 9 -72.41 12.34 29.99
CA ALA A 9 -71.56 11.56 30.88
C ALA A 9 -70.44 10.80 30.18
N PHE A 10 -70.57 10.45 28.89
CA PHE A 10 -69.55 9.81 28.07
C PHE A 10 -68.35 10.71 27.77
N LEU A 11 -68.48 12.02 27.96
CA LEU A 11 -67.40 13.03 27.81
C LEU A 11 -66.67 13.27 29.15
N SER A 12 -67.03 12.56 30.21
CA SER A 12 -66.35 12.70 31.49
C SER A 12 -64.89 12.18 31.39
N GLY A 13 -63.96 12.92 32.00
CA GLY A 13 -62.54 12.65 31.77
C GLY A 13 -62.01 13.30 30.53
N GLY A 14 -61.04 12.67 29.86
CA GLY A 14 -60.47 13.08 28.57
C GLY A 14 -59.62 14.37 28.59
N GLY A 15 -59.22 14.85 29.76
CA GLY A 15 -58.27 15.97 29.88
C GLY A 15 -58.68 17.25 29.21
N GLU A 16 -57.78 17.86 28.44
CA GLU A 16 -58.00 19.08 27.69
C GLU A 16 -58.98 18.88 26.55
N ILE A 17 -58.81 17.79 25.78
CA ILE A 17 -59.69 17.52 24.62
C ILE A 17 -61.13 17.24 25.09
N GLY A 18 -61.31 16.47 26.17
CA GLY A 18 -62.65 16.27 26.77
C GLY A 18 -63.30 17.61 27.15
N SER A 19 -62.52 18.55 27.67
CA SER A 19 -62.98 19.89 28.04
C SER A 19 -63.33 20.74 26.80
N LEU A 20 -62.49 20.64 25.72
CA LEU A 20 -62.77 21.33 24.47
C LEU A 20 -64.03 20.80 23.78
N ILE A 21 -64.24 19.48 23.77
CA ILE A 21 -65.45 18.88 23.20
C ILE A 21 -66.71 19.36 23.96
N ARG A 22 -66.69 19.47 25.26
CA ARG A 22 -67.81 19.97 26.08
C ARG A 22 -68.08 21.47 25.90
N ALA A 23 -67.00 22.29 25.64
CA ALA A 23 -67.06 23.71 25.52
C ALA A 23 -67.33 24.22 24.11
N ASN A 24 -67.12 23.39 23.09
CA ASN A 24 -67.24 23.75 21.69
C ASN A 24 -68.73 23.95 21.28
N ASP A 25 -68.97 24.95 20.45
CA ASP A 25 -70.27 25.10 19.79
C ASP A 25 -70.33 24.22 18.55
N TRP A 26 -71.05 23.11 18.65
CA TRP A 26 -71.16 22.10 17.56
C TRP A 26 -72.21 22.41 16.51
N THR A 27 -72.84 23.58 16.59
CA THR A 27 -73.97 23.95 15.69
C THR A 27 -73.57 23.97 14.21
N ASP A 28 -72.35 24.44 13.91
CA ASP A 28 -71.83 24.54 12.55
C ASP A 28 -70.95 23.32 12.14
N PHE A 29 -70.82 22.32 12.98
CA PHE A 29 -70.03 21.12 12.71
C PHE A 29 -70.89 19.97 12.16
N PRO A 30 -70.33 19.11 11.26
CA PRO A 30 -71.09 17.99 10.66
C PRO A 30 -71.71 17.02 11.67
N LEU A 31 -71.08 16.88 12.86
CA LEU A 31 -71.55 15.98 13.92
C LEU A 31 -72.75 16.53 14.71
N GLY A 32 -72.99 17.84 14.69
CA GLY A 32 -73.95 18.46 15.57
C GLY A 32 -73.63 18.29 17.06
N PRO A 33 -74.53 18.75 17.95
CA PRO A 33 -74.29 18.73 19.38
C PRO A 33 -74.17 17.30 19.97
N PRO A 34 -73.30 17.07 20.98
CA PRO A 34 -72.98 15.76 21.52
C PRO A 34 -74.18 14.99 22.06
N GLU A 35 -75.24 15.68 22.48
CA GLU A 35 -76.48 15.06 22.92
C GLU A 35 -77.20 14.30 21.80
N GLY A 36 -76.95 14.65 20.53
CA GLY A 36 -77.49 13.95 19.37
C GLY A 36 -76.62 12.83 18.81
N TRP A 37 -75.42 12.58 19.34
CA TRP A 37 -74.50 11.56 18.81
C TRP A 37 -75.06 10.15 19.01
N PRO A 38 -74.84 9.23 18.03
CA PRO A 38 -75.23 7.84 18.13
C PRO A 38 -74.51 7.17 19.32
N GLN A 39 -75.12 6.14 19.88
CA GLN A 39 -74.58 5.44 21.06
C GLN A 39 -73.22 4.77 20.72
N SER A 40 -73.04 4.26 19.55
CA SER A 40 -71.77 3.69 19.02
C SER A 40 -70.66 4.73 19.03
N LEU A 41 -70.91 5.95 18.56
CA LEU A 41 -69.95 7.07 18.62
C LEU A 41 -69.65 7.47 20.05
N ARG A 42 -70.68 7.63 20.90
CA ARG A 42 -70.49 7.98 22.33
C ARG A 42 -69.62 6.98 23.05
N THR A 43 -69.78 5.68 22.80
CA THR A 43 -68.98 4.62 23.39
C THR A 43 -67.54 4.69 22.89
N ALA A 44 -67.29 4.84 21.59
CA ALA A 44 -65.98 4.96 21.01
C ALA A 44 -65.23 6.21 21.54
N VAL A 45 -65.90 7.38 21.62
CA VAL A 45 -65.35 8.63 22.13
C VAL A 45 -64.98 8.48 23.63
N SER A 46 -65.84 7.84 24.41
CA SER A 46 -65.55 7.61 25.83
C SER A 46 -64.28 6.73 26.05
N LEU A 47 -64.11 5.67 25.24
CA LEU A 47 -62.91 4.85 25.23
C LEU A 47 -61.66 5.62 24.80
N MET A 48 -61.77 6.38 23.71
CA MET A 48 -60.68 7.20 23.17
C MET A 48 -60.22 8.25 24.19
N LEU A 49 -61.15 9.05 24.78
CA LEU A 49 -60.83 10.12 25.70
C LEU A 49 -60.10 9.63 26.97
N ASN A 50 -60.38 8.44 27.43
CA ASN A 50 -59.79 7.85 28.64
C ASN A 50 -58.54 6.99 28.33
N SER A 51 -58.11 6.93 27.07
CA SER A 51 -56.88 6.20 26.68
C SER A 51 -55.65 7.12 26.79
N LEU A 52 -54.55 6.54 27.27
CA LEU A 52 -53.24 7.17 27.25
C LEU A 52 -52.47 6.91 25.94
N TYR A 53 -53.08 6.12 25.05
CA TYR A 53 -52.50 5.84 23.72
C TYR A 53 -53.02 6.85 22.70
N PRO A 54 -52.23 7.36 21.75
CA PRO A 54 -52.69 8.28 20.71
C PRO A 54 -53.80 7.63 19.86
N MET A 55 -54.98 8.26 19.92
CA MET A 55 -56.18 7.76 19.25
C MET A 55 -56.97 8.87 18.65
N PHE A 56 -57.64 8.56 17.50
CA PHE A 56 -58.67 9.42 16.94
C PHE A 56 -59.86 8.61 16.38
N ILE A 57 -60.93 9.31 16.17
CA ILE A 57 -62.13 8.80 15.48
C ILE A 57 -62.43 9.76 14.34
N ALA A 58 -62.74 9.23 13.16
CA ALA A 58 -63.27 9.99 12.04
C ALA A 58 -64.69 9.46 11.78
N TRP A 59 -65.70 10.31 11.95
CA TRP A 59 -67.10 9.90 11.96
C TRP A 59 -67.98 10.66 10.96
N GLY A 60 -68.96 9.95 10.40
CA GLY A 60 -69.96 10.49 9.48
C GLY A 60 -69.45 10.60 8.06
N ALA A 61 -70.28 11.16 7.18
CA ALA A 61 -69.97 11.30 5.77
C ALA A 61 -68.75 12.19 5.49
N ASP A 62 -68.56 13.22 6.31
CA ASP A 62 -67.47 14.18 6.22
C ASP A 62 -66.25 13.75 7.04
N LEU A 63 -66.29 12.58 7.72
CA LEU A 63 -65.23 12.05 8.55
C LEU A 63 -64.75 13.08 9.59
N ALA A 64 -65.71 13.64 10.36
CA ALA A 64 -65.41 14.60 11.40
C ALA A 64 -64.40 14.05 12.40
N PHE A 65 -63.30 14.76 12.62
CA PHE A 65 -62.10 14.30 13.33
C PHE A 65 -62.17 14.61 14.82
N LEU A 66 -62.19 13.56 15.65
CA LEU A 66 -62.13 13.63 17.11
C LEU A 66 -60.89 12.88 17.61
N TYR A 67 -60.19 13.44 18.55
CA TYR A 67 -58.93 12.84 19.03
C TYR A 67 -58.79 13.00 20.55
N ASN A 68 -57.82 12.29 21.14
CA ASN A 68 -57.54 12.38 22.60
C ASN A 68 -56.25 13.21 22.86
N ASP A 69 -56.02 13.50 24.16
CA ASP A 69 -54.84 14.28 24.58
C ASP A 69 -53.51 13.65 24.14
N ALA A 70 -53.42 12.33 24.13
CA ALA A 70 -52.23 11.62 23.68
C ALA A 70 -51.92 11.83 22.17
N TYR A 71 -52.91 12.17 21.34
CA TYR A 71 -52.73 12.44 19.93
C TYR A 71 -52.22 13.87 19.63
N ARG A 72 -52.33 14.80 20.59
CA ARG A 72 -51.95 16.22 20.41
C ARG A 72 -50.54 16.43 19.89
N PRO A 73 -49.51 15.73 20.37
CA PRO A 73 -48.17 15.87 19.83
C PRO A 73 -48.07 15.55 18.34
N ILE A 74 -48.92 14.65 17.84
CA ILE A 74 -48.99 14.29 16.43
C ILE A 74 -49.57 15.43 15.56
N LEU A 75 -50.54 16.16 16.13
CA LEU A 75 -51.13 17.32 15.47
C LEU A 75 -50.24 18.56 15.44
N GLY A 76 -49.37 18.72 16.44
CA GLY A 76 -48.55 19.93 16.55
C GLY A 76 -49.35 21.20 16.54
N THR A 77 -49.10 22.15 15.65
CA THR A 77 -49.78 23.45 15.55
C THR A 77 -51.20 23.37 15.02
N LYS A 78 -51.65 22.24 14.48
CA LYS A 78 -53.03 22.02 14.02
C LYS A 78 -54.03 21.84 15.20
N HIS A 79 -53.52 21.57 16.37
CA HIS A 79 -54.34 21.60 17.63
C HIS A 79 -54.51 23.04 18.11
N PRO A 80 -55.70 23.44 18.62
CA PRO A 80 -56.93 22.67 18.77
C PRO A 80 -57.87 22.70 17.55
N GLU A 81 -57.53 23.43 16.52
CA GLU A 81 -58.42 23.77 15.39
C GLU A 81 -58.84 22.56 14.54
N ALA A 82 -58.10 21.44 14.67
CA ALA A 82 -58.42 20.18 14.00
C ALA A 82 -59.69 19.50 14.53
N LEU A 83 -60.13 19.87 15.76
CA LEU A 83 -61.25 19.22 16.41
C LEU A 83 -62.57 19.44 15.65
N GLY A 84 -63.24 18.34 15.27
CA GLY A 84 -64.48 18.35 14.52
C GLY A 84 -64.40 18.65 13.02
N ARG A 85 -63.23 19.02 12.51
CA ARG A 85 -63.06 19.26 11.07
C ARG A 85 -63.05 17.94 10.26
N PRO A 86 -63.33 18.01 8.94
CA PRO A 86 -63.15 16.88 8.04
C PRO A 86 -61.71 16.35 8.12
N PHE A 87 -61.53 15.04 8.16
CA PHE A 87 -60.22 14.41 8.31
C PHE A 87 -59.25 14.77 7.16
N ALA A 88 -59.78 14.89 5.92
CA ALA A 88 -59.00 15.33 4.79
C ALA A 88 -58.47 16.77 4.93
N ASP A 89 -59.23 17.65 5.58
CA ASP A 89 -58.83 19.05 5.77
C ASP A 89 -57.77 19.18 6.92
N VAL A 90 -57.75 18.23 7.85
CA VAL A 90 -56.73 18.17 8.92
C VAL A 90 -55.36 17.72 8.36
N TRP A 91 -55.36 16.78 7.42
CA TRP A 91 -54.16 16.17 6.87
C TRP A 91 -54.09 16.23 5.35
N PRO A 92 -54.21 17.41 4.72
CA PRO A 92 -54.20 17.52 3.27
C PRO A 92 -52.89 17.07 2.64
N GLU A 93 -51.74 17.24 3.35
CA GLU A 93 -50.42 16.91 2.88
C GLU A 93 -50.15 15.39 2.75
N ILE A 94 -50.85 14.55 3.52
CA ILE A 94 -50.74 13.09 3.46
C ILE A 94 -52.02 12.41 2.96
N TRP A 95 -53.02 13.17 2.51
CA TRP A 95 -54.32 12.62 2.17
C TRP A 95 -54.27 11.58 1.07
N GLU A 96 -53.48 11.84 0.00
CA GLU A 96 -53.31 10.91 -1.10
C GLU A 96 -52.72 9.55 -0.64
N ASP A 97 -51.86 9.55 0.37
CA ASP A 97 -51.24 8.33 0.93
C ASP A 97 -52.20 7.53 1.80
N ILE A 98 -53.05 8.23 2.60
CA ILE A 98 -53.93 7.58 3.59
C ILE A 98 -55.34 7.34 3.09
N GLU A 99 -55.85 8.05 2.09
CA GLU A 99 -57.22 7.92 1.55
C GLU A 99 -57.56 6.46 1.16
N PRO A 100 -56.68 5.70 0.45
CA PRO A 100 -56.96 4.31 0.09
C PRO A 100 -57.13 3.41 1.34
N ILE A 101 -56.42 3.76 2.43
CA ILE A 101 -56.46 3.02 3.71
C ILE A 101 -57.78 3.37 4.42
N VAL A 102 -58.14 4.63 4.45
CA VAL A 102 -59.42 5.13 4.99
C VAL A 102 -60.58 4.44 4.29
N GLN A 103 -60.61 4.39 2.97
CA GLN A 103 -61.65 3.74 2.18
C GLN A 103 -61.82 2.25 2.51
N GLN A 104 -60.72 1.56 2.78
CA GLN A 104 -60.78 0.17 3.21
C GLN A 104 -61.50 0.03 4.57
N ALA A 105 -61.15 0.92 5.53
CA ALA A 105 -61.82 0.88 6.82
C ALA A 105 -63.29 1.21 6.69
N LEU A 106 -63.69 2.19 5.88
CA LEU A 106 -65.08 2.55 5.60
C LEU A 106 -65.84 1.41 4.88
N ALA A 107 -65.14 0.62 4.06
CA ALA A 107 -65.71 -0.60 3.49
C ALA A 107 -65.84 -1.77 4.49
N GLY A 108 -65.60 -1.52 5.79
CA GLY A 108 -65.76 -2.52 6.86
C GLY A 108 -64.56 -3.45 7.07
N ARG A 109 -63.39 -3.13 6.49
CA ARG A 109 -62.16 -3.94 6.60
C ARG A 109 -61.14 -3.15 7.43
N ALA A 110 -60.74 -3.69 8.57
CA ALA A 110 -59.64 -3.11 9.34
C ALA A 110 -58.31 -3.23 8.59
N THR A 111 -57.47 -2.20 8.78
CA THR A 111 -56.13 -2.14 8.20
C THR A 111 -55.09 -2.00 9.31
N PHE A 112 -53.87 -2.48 9.04
CA PHE A 112 -52.72 -2.29 9.92
C PHE A 112 -51.48 -1.94 9.07
N HIS A 113 -50.77 -0.93 9.46
CA HIS A 113 -49.54 -0.48 8.81
C HIS A 113 -48.45 -0.30 9.85
N GLU A 114 -47.29 -0.87 9.62
CA GLU A 114 -46.13 -0.77 10.48
C GLU A 114 -45.09 0.13 9.81
N ASN A 115 -44.62 1.14 10.57
CA ASN A 115 -43.59 2.09 10.12
C ASN A 115 -43.91 2.72 8.77
N LEU A 116 -45.20 3.10 8.53
CA LEU A 116 -45.56 3.81 7.31
C LEU A 116 -44.90 5.20 7.31
N HIS A 117 -44.16 5.50 6.24
CA HIS A 117 -43.54 6.81 6.06
C HIS A 117 -44.58 7.83 5.58
N LEU A 118 -44.70 8.94 6.29
CA LEU A 118 -45.60 10.06 5.95
C LEU A 118 -44.83 11.36 6.09
N VAL A 119 -44.93 12.25 5.10
CA VAL A 119 -44.33 13.57 5.18
C VAL A 119 -45.37 14.54 5.71
N MET A 120 -45.27 14.89 7.00
CA MET A 120 -46.28 15.69 7.70
C MET A 120 -45.84 17.13 7.88
N GLU A 121 -46.83 18.09 7.83
CA GLU A 121 -46.57 19.53 8.03
C GLU A 121 -47.17 20.05 9.36
N ARG A 122 -46.99 19.29 10.42
CA ARG A 122 -47.58 19.60 11.73
C ARG A 122 -46.97 20.82 12.45
N HIS A 123 -45.78 21.26 12.03
CA HIS A 123 -45.11 22.45 12.58
C HIS A 123 -44.89 23.57 11.53
N GLY A 124 -45.56 23.48 10.36
CA GLY A 124 -45.46 24.46 9.29
C GLY A 124 -44.28 24.25 8.34
N TYR A 125 -43.63 23.09 8.43
CA TYR A 125 -42.61 22.63 7.48
C TYR A 125 -42.75 21.12 7.30
N PRO A 126 -42.29 20.55 6.18
CA PRO A 126 -42.37 19.12 5.94
C PRO A 126 -41.42 18.37 6.84
N GLU A 127 -41.90 17.32 7.53
CA GLU A 127 -41.20 16.43 8.42
C GLU A 127 -41.34 14.99 7.94
N ASP A 128 -40.23 14.29 7.75
CA ASP A 128 -40.23 12.84 7.56
C ASP A 128 -40.60 12.14 8.85
N THR A 129 -41.75 11.48 8.87
CA THR A 129 -42.27 10.79 10.06
C THR A 129 -42.69 9.36 9.71
N TRP A 130 -42.64 8.49 10.70
CA TRP A 130 -43.07 7.09 10.59
C TRP A 130 -44.10 6.76 11.64
N TYR A 131 -45.18 6.10 11.20
CA TYR A 131 -46.28 5.71 12.07
C TYR A 131 -46.60 4.23 11.95
N THR A 132 -46.83 3.61 13.10
CA THR A 132 -47.51 2.29 13.18
C THR A 132 -48.94 2.53 13.66
N PHE A 133 -49.94 2.17 12.84
CA PHE A 133 -51.33 2.42 13.16
C PHE A 133 -52.26 1.38 12.58
N SER A 134 -53.47 1.34 13.15
CA SER A 134 -54.58 0.55 12.63
C SER A 134 -55.83 1.41 12.50
N TYR A 135 -56.44 1.34 11.27
CA TYR A 135 -57.80 1.90 11.07
C TYR A 135 -58.81 0.77 11.20
N SER A 136 -59.71 0.92 12.17
CA SER A 136 -60.75 -0.03 12.49
C SER A 136 -62.12 0.53 12.21
N PRO A 137 -63.00 -0.16 11.44
CA PRO A 137 -64.35 0.32 11.16
C PRO A 137 -65.17 0.35 12.48
N VAL A 138 -65.91 1.43 12.68
CA VAL A 138 -66.89 1.54 13.79
C VAL A 138 -68.30 1.50 13.17
N ARG A 139 -69.08 0.51 13.60
CA ARG A 139 -70.45 0.37 13.11
C ARG A 139 -71.41 1.25 13.83
N ASP A 140 -72.38 1.78 13.11
CA ASP A 140 -73.55 2.53 13.67
C ASP A 140 -74.67 1.59 14.06
N GLU A 141 -75.78 2.15 14.56
CA GLU A 141 -76.97 1.43 15.03
C GLU A 141 -77.78 0.78 13.89
N SER A 142 -77.52 1.15 12.64
CA SER A 142 -78.09 0.54 11.45
C SER A 142 -77.33 -0.74 11.04
N GLY A 143 -76.17 -0.99 11.63
CA GLY A 143 -75.25 -2.08 11.27
C GLY A 143 -74.28 -1.69 10.09
N GLY A 144 -74.41 -0.48 9.55
CA GLY A 144 -73.47 0.11 8.60
C GLY A 144 -72.17 0.57 9.28
N VAL A 145 -71.21 0.99 8.50
CA VAL A 145 -70.00 1.65 9.01
C VAL A 145 -70.26 3.12 9.14
N GLY A 146 -70.36 3.63 10.38
CA GLY A 146 -70.59 5.04 10.69
C GLY A 146 -69.33 5.90 10.69
N GLY A 147 -68.16 5.25 10.83
CA GLY A 147 -66.87 5.89 10.83
C GLY A 147 -65.75 4.92 11.11
N MET A 148 -64.59 5.43 11.43
CA MET A 148 -63.42 4.61 11.76
C MET A 148 -62.73 5.11 13.04
N PHE A 149 -62.08 4.18 13.72
CA PHE A 149 -61.27 4.43 14.89
C PHE A 149 -59.81 4.12 14.56
N CYS A 150 -58.92 4.98 14.98
CA CYS A 150 -57.47 4.81 14.86
C CYS A 150 -56.81 4.75 16.21
N ALA A 151 -55.93 3.77 16.38
CA ALA A 151 -54.86 3.79 17.35
C ALA A 151 -53.53 3.83 16.62
N CYS A 152 -52.70 4.81 16.98
CA CYS A 152 -51.43 5.02 16.24
C CYS A 152 -50.29 5.33 17.22
N GLN A 153 -49.09 5.02 16.76
CA GLN A 153 -47.85 5.35 17.46
C GLN A 153 -46.86 5.94 16.45
N GLU A 154 -46.25 7.04 16.85
CA GLU A 154 -45.11 7.58 16.09
C GLU A 154 -43.87 6.74 16.36
N THR A 155 -43.26 6.21 15.34
CA THR A 155 -42.06 5.34 15.39
C THR A 155 -40.84 6.01 14.78
N THR A 156 -40.92 7.30 14.44
CA THR A 156 -39.85 8.09 13.80
C THR A 156 -38.50 7.93 14.48
N ALA A 157 -38.44 8.11 15.81
CA ALA A 157 -37.19 8.02 16.55
C ALA A 157 -36.56 6.61 16.47
N THR A 158 -37.37 5.55 16.54
CA THR A 158 -36.93 4.15 16.44
C THR A 158 -36.36 3.86 15.06
N VAL A 159 -37.13 4.19 13.99
CA VAL A 159 -36.68 3.95 12.61
C VAL A 159 -35.40 4.71 12.28
N LEU A 160 -35.29 5.98 12.71
CA LEU A 160 -34.08 6.77 12.49
C LEU A 160 -32.86 6.23 13.26
N ALA A 161 -33.08 5.74 14.51
CA ALA A 161 -32.01 5.13 15.29
C ALA A 161 -31.51 3.83 14.66
N GLU A 162 -32.40 2.96 14.19
CA GLU A 162 -32.07 1.73 13.48
C GLU A 162 -31.32 2.00 12.19
N ARG A 163 -31.78 2.97 11.39
CA ARG A 163 -31.10 3.38 10.15
C ARG A 163 -29.71 3.94 10.41
N ARG A 164 -29.53 4.75 11.46
CA ARG A 164 -28.22 5.26 11.84
C ARG A 164 -27.27 4.13 12.25
N LEU A 165 -27.75 3.19 13.05
CA LEU A 165 -26.93 2.04 13.48
C LEU A 165 -26.53 1.17 12.29
N ALA A 166 -27.46 0.89 11.37
CA ALA A 166 -27.16 0.13 10.15
C ALA A 166 -26.12 0.84 9.28
N SER A 167 -26.31 2.15 9.04
CA SER A 167 -25.37 2.96 8.25
C SER A 167 -23.98 3.03 8.89
N GLU A 168 -23.88 3.16 10.22
CA GLU A 168 -22.57 3.19 10.90
C GLU A 168 -21.89 1.83 10.86
N ASN A 169 -22.64 0.73 10.99
CA ASN A 169 -22.11 -0.61 10.83
C ASN A 169 -21.59 -0.85 9.39
N GLU A 170 -22.34 -0.47 8.37
CA GLU A 170 -21.88 -0.55 6.98
C GLU A 170 -20.60 0.26 6.75
N ARG A 171 -20.55 1.47 7.31
CA ARG A 171 -19.35 2.32 7.22
C ARG A 171 -18.14 1.69 7.89
N LEU A 172 -18.29 1.13 9.09
CA LEU A 172 -17.19 0.45 9.80
C LEU A 172 -16.72 -0.78 9.02
N GLN A 173 -17.64 -1.54 8.45
CA GLN A 173 -17.32 -2.69 7.61
C GLN A 173 -16.54 -2.28 6.37
N GLN A 174 -16.97 -1.22 5.67
CA GLN A 174 -16.24 -0.69 4.51
C GLN A 174 -14.82 -0.22 4.87
N LEU A 175 -14.64 0.46 6.01
CA LEU A 175 -13.33 0.89 6.50
C LEU A 175 -12.41 -0.31 6.77
N PHE A 176 -12.94 -1.38 7.36
CA PHE A 176 -12.22 -2.62 7.59
C PHE A 176 -11.83 -3.32 6.27
N GLU A 177 -12.76 -3.42 5.32
CA GLU A 177 -12.53 -4.06 4.02
C GLU A 177 -11.54 -3.29 3.13
N GLN A 178 -11.56 -1.95 3.19
CA GLN A 178 -10.71 -1.08 2.35
C GLN A 178 -9.37 -0.74 3.02
N ALA A 179 -9.13 -1.19 4.23
CA ALA A 179 -7.88 -0.90 4.93
C ALA A 179 -6.68 -1.46 4.15
N PRO A 180 -5.60 -0.66 3.94
CA PRO A 180 -4.42 -1.10 3.20
C PRO A 180 -3.57 -2.12 3.97
N GLY A 181 -3.64 -2.10 5.31
CA GLY A 181 -3.03 -3.08 6.18
C GLY A 181 -3.85 -4.36 6.28
N PHE A 182 -3.20 -5.47 6.52
CA PHE A 182 -3.91 -6.70 6.85
C PHE A 182 -4.51 -6.61 8.25
N MET A 183 -5.76 -7.03 8.37
CA MET A 183 -6.49 -7.02 9.64
C MET A 183 -7.22 -8.33 9.85
N ALA A 184 -7.19 -8.82 11.09
CA ALA A 184 -7.98 -9.97 11.52
C ALA A 184 -8.51 -9.77 12.93
N LEU A 185 -9.64 -10.39 13.21
CA LEU A 185 -10.22 -10.49 14.54
C LEU A 185 -10.22 -11.95 14.96
N LEU A 186 -9.59 -12.25 16.10
CA LEU A 186 -9.49 -13.59 16.67
C LEU A 186 -10.30 -13.64 17.97
N ASP A 187 -11.14 -14.66 18.11
CA ASP A 187 -11.96 -14.86 19.29
C ASP A 187 -11.42 -15.99 20.17
N GLY A 188 -11.55 -15.79 21.47
CA GLY A 188 -11.30 -16.83 22.49
C GLY A 188 -9.84 -17.23 22.65
N PRO A 189 -9.58 -18.18 23.59
CA PRO A 189 -8.24 -18.68 23.89
C PRO A 189 -7.63 -19.57 22.81
N ASP A 190 -8.46 -20.11 21.92
CA ASP A 190 -8.02 -20.92 20.77
C ASP A 190 -7.70 -20.05 19.54
N HIS A 191 -7.81 -18.74 19.65
CA HIS A 191 -7.52 -17.76 18.60
C HIS A 191 -8.26 -18.08 17.30
N VAL A 192 -9.58 -18.23 17.37
CA VAL A 192 -10.40 -18.58 16.20
C VAL A 192 -10.64 -17.34 15.35
N PHE A 193 -10.35 -17.41 14.05
CA PHE A 193 -10.65 -16.34 13.12
C PHE A 193 -12.14 -16.03 13.07
N ARG A 194 -12.53 -14.82 13.47
CA ARG A 194 -13.89 -14.30 13.36
C ARG A 194 -14.10 -13.51 12.10
N LEU A 195 -13.13 -12.64 11.75
CA LEU A 195 -13.14 -11.76 10.59
C LEU A 195 -11.73 -11.57 10.06
N THR A 196 -11.62 -11.46 8.73
CA THR A 196 -10.40 -11.07 8.03
C THR A 196 -10.72 -10.08 6.92
N ASN A 197 -9.85 -9.10 6.69
CA ASN A 197 -10.03 -8.18 5.57
C ASN A 197 -9.34 -8.72 4.29
N PRO A 198 -9.61 -8.12 3.11
CA PRO A 198 -9.01 -8.55 1.85
C PRO A 198 -7.47 -8.53 1.84
N ALA A 199 -6.84 -7.59 2.58
CA ALA A 199 -5.39 -7.52 2.70
C ALA A 199 -4.81 -8.72 3.49
N TYR A 200 -5.51 -9.17 4.55
CA TYR A 200 -5.15 -10.39 5.27
C TYR A 200 -5.30 -11.63 4.38
N SER A 201 -6.43 -11.75 3.67
CA SER A 201 -6.66 -12.85 2.71
C SER A 201 -5.56 -12.90 1.65
N LYS A 202 -5.15 -11.76 1.11
CA LYS A 202 -4.03 -11.68 0.16
C LYS A 202 -2.70 -12.13 0.77
N LEU A 203 -2.41 -11.77 2.02
CA LEU A 203 -1.20 -12.16 2.73
C LEU A 203 -1.08 -13.68 2.83
N ILE A 204 -2.20 -14.36 3.16
CA ILE A 204 -2.25 -15.82 3.39
C ILE A 204 -2.62 -16.63 2.15
N GLY A 205 -2.65 -16.04 0.93
CA GLY A 205 -2.96 -16.72 -0.32
C GLY A 205 -4.43 -17.07 -0.50
N HIS A 206 -5.35 -16.19 -0.07
CA HIS A 206 -6.81 -16.31 -0.22
C HIS A 206 -7.41 -17.58 0.38
N ARG A 207 -6.79 -18.13 1.42
CA ARG A 207 -7.32 -19.31 2.15
C ARG A 207 -8.55 -18.92 2.98
N GLU A 208 -9.52 -19.82 3.03
CA GLU A 208 -10.68 -19.70 3.93
C GLU A 208 -10.27 -20.05 5.37
N VAL A 209 -10.19 -19.05 6.22
CA VAL A 209 -9.71 -19.19 7.61
C VAL A 209 -10.80 -18.92 8.65
N GLU A 210 -11.87 -18.21 8.30
CA GLU A 210 -12.95 -17.86 9.23
C GLU A 210 -13.58 -19.10 9.88
N GLY A 211 -13.79 -19.02 11.18
CA GLY A 211 -14.28 -20.12 12.01
C GLY A 211 -13.24 -21.18 12.36
N LYS A 212 -11.96 -21.02 11.95
CA LYS A 212 -10.88 -21.97 12.25
C LYS A 212 -9.89 -21.35 13.23
N PRO A 213 -9.30 -22.14 14.13
CA PRO A 213 -8.16 -21.71 14.94
C PRO A 213 -6.97 -21.32 14.05
N VAL A 214 -6.16 -20.35 14.47
CA VAL A 214 -4.98 -19.86 13.71
C VAL A 214 -4.07 -21.01 13.28
N LEU A 215 -3.67 -21.88 14.21
CA LEU A 215 -2.77 -23.00 13.91
C LEU A 215 -3.43 -24.11 13.06
N GLY A 216 -4.76 -24.19 13.06
CA GLY A 216 -5.50 -25.11 12.19
C GLY A 216 -5.62 -24.59 10.76
N ALA A 217 -5.73 -23.28 10.60
CA ALA A 217 -5.84 -22.60 9.31
C ALA A 217 -4.47 -22.36 8.64
N LEU A 218 -3.45 -22.08 9.46
CA LEU A 218 -2.08 -21.73 9.05
C LEU A 218 -1.07 -22.63 9.79
N PRO A 219 -1.02 -23.93 9.49
CA PRO A 219 -0.16 -24.87 10.22
C PRO A 219 1.33 -24.58 10.05
N GLU A 220 1.73 -23.90 9.00
CA GLU A 220 3.10 -23.46 8.78
C GLU A 220 3.60 -22.47 9.84
N LEU A 221 2.71 -21.77 10.55
CA LEU A 221 3.09 -20.87 11.66
C LEU A 221 3.51 -21.63 12.93
N ILE A 222 3.27 -22.93 12.99
CA ILE A 222 3.78 -23.78 14.09
C ILE A 222 5.29 -23.70 14.10
N ASN A 223 5.88 -23.47 15.26
CA ASN A 223 7.33 -23.29 15.51
C ASN A 223 7.94 -21.96 15.00
N GLN A 224 7.13 -21.01 14.54
CA GLN A 224 7.60 -19.66 14.19
C GLN A 224 7.39 -18.64 15.32
N GLY A 225 6.87 -19.04 16.48
CA GLY A 225 6.72 -18.19 17.68
C GLY A 225 5.44 -17.33 17.70
N PHE A 226 4.61 -17.38 16.65
CA PHE A 226 3.41 -16.53 16.59
C PHE A 226 2.29 -17.00 17.52
N SER A 227 2.17 -18.31 17.77
CA SER A 227 1.20 -18.86 18.73
C SER A 227 1.52 -18.45 20.14
N GLU A 228 2.77 -18.54 20.53
CA GLU A 228 3.25 -18.15 21.86
C GLU A 228 3.00 -16.66 22.12
N LEU A 229 3.17 -15.82 21.10
CA LEU A 229 2.86 -14.38 21.19
C LEU A 229 1.36 -14.13 21.33
N LEU A 230 0.51 -14.87 20.61
CA LEU A 230 -0.95 -14.76 20.75
C LEU A 230 -1.40 -15.18 22.15
N ASP A 231 -0.88 -16.29 22.67
CA ASP A 231 -1.16 -16.79 24.02
C ASP A 231 -0.69 -15.78 25.10
N GLU A 232 0.47 -15.17 24.92
CA GLU A 232 1.00 -14.15 25.83
C GLU A 232 0.09 -12.93 25.86
N VAL A 233 -0.30 -12.39 24.68
CA VAL A 233 -1.19 -11.24 24.56
C VAL A 233 -2.55 -11.55 25.18
N TYR A 234 -3.12 -12.73 24.90
CA TYR A 234 -4.39 -13.15 25.43
C TYR A 234 -4.38 -13.26 26.96
N THR A 235 -3.32 -13.86 27.52
CA THR A 235 -3.19 -14.12 28.95
C THR A 235 -2.84 -12.86 29.74
N THR A 236 -1.95 -12.03 29.20
CA THR A 236 -1.45 -10.84 29.93
C THR A 236 -2.33 -9.60 29.72
N GLY A 237 -3.15 -9.57 28.68
CA GLY A 237 -3.91 -8.38 28.28
C GLY A 237 -3.02 -7.22 27.80
N LYS A 238 -1.78 -7.48 27.41
CA LYS A 238 -0.84 -6.46 26.91
C LYS A 238 -0.64 -6.63 25.42
N ALA A 239 -0.66 -5.49 24.70
CA ALA A 239 -0.39 -5.48 23.28
C ALA A 239 1.07 -5.87 22.97
N TYR A 240 1.28 -6.56 21.85
CA TYR A 240 2.59 -6.87 21.28
C TYR A 240 2.76 -6.19 19.93
N THR A 241 3.97 -5.66 19.66
CA THR A 241 4.30 -5.05 18.36
C THR A 241 5.56 -5.71 17.80
N GLY A 242 5.48 -6.23 16.58
CA GLY A 242 6.58 -6.78 15.82
C GLY A 242 6.97 -5.87 14.66
N HIS A 243 8.28 -5.69 14.41
CA HIS A 243 8.80 -4.91 13.29
C HIS A 243 9.68 -5.76 12.40
N ALA A 244 9.37 -5.78 11.11
CA ALA A 244 10.08 -6.57 10.10
C ALA A 244 10.31 -8.04 10.53
N VAL A 245 9.28 -8.63 11.15
CA VAL A 245 9.34 -10.02 11.59
C VAL A 245 9.19 -10.93 10.38
N GLY A 246 10.16 -11.84 10.20
CA GLY A 246 10.09 -12.85 9.15
C GLY A 246 9.06 -13.90 9.48
N LEU A 247 8.23 -14.25 8.49
CA LEU A 247 7.34 -15.38 8.56
C LEU A 247 7.35 -16.16 7.24
N ALA A 248 7.30 -17.48 7.33
CA ALA A 248 7.18 -18.37 6.19
C ALA A 248 5.71 -18.75 6.01
N LEU A 249 5.14 -18.43 4.85
CA LEU A 249 3.75 -18.73 4.51
C LEU A 249 3.67 -19.55 3.22
N GLN A 250 2.71 -20.47 3.17
CA GLN A 250 2.34 -21.18 1.96
C GLN A 250 1.16 -20.48 1.29
N HIS A 251 1.25 -20.20 -0.01
CA HIS A 251 0.11 -19.62 -0.77
C HIS A 251 -1.01 -20.63 -0.97
N GLU A 252 -0.65 -21.92 -1.13
CA GLU A 252 -1.57 -23.04 -1.25
C GLU A 252 -1.06 -24.18 -0.35
N PRO A 253 -1.94 -25.01 0.21
CA PRO A 253 -1.54 -26.15 1.03
C PRO A 253 -0.58 -27.08 0.25
N GLY A 254 0.65 -27.24 0.78
CA GLY A 254 1.71 -28.03 0.16
C GLY A 254 2.56 -27.33 -0.89
N ALA A 255 2.33 -26.03 -1.16
CA ALA A 255 3.24 -25.19 -1.94
C ALA A 255 4.51 -24.89 -1.16
N PRO A 256 5.61 -24.51 -1.82
CA PRO A 256 6.81 -24.01 -1.13
C PRO A 256 6.48 -22.81 -0.24
N GLU A 257 7.08 -22.77 0.93
CA GLU A 257 6.99 -21.63 1.83
C GLU A 257 7.69 -20.42 1.22
N GLU A 258 7.02 -19.29 1.23
CA GLU A 258 7.59 -17.99 0.86
C GLU A 258 7.89 -17.19 2.10
N GLU A 259 9.15 -16.75 2.25
CA GLU A 259 9.54 -15.84 3.31
C GLU A 259 9.00 -14.44 3.04
N ARG A 260 8.24 -13.93 4.00
CA ARG A 260 7.69 -12.58 4.04
C ARG A 260 8.11 -11.87 5.30
N PHE A 261 8.09 -10.55 5.27
CA PHE A 261 8.37 -9.71 6.42
C PHE A 261 7.16 -8.85 6.72
N VAL A 262 6.74 -8.83 7.99
CA VAL A 262 5.57 -8.07 8.42
C VAL A 262 5.89 -7.15 9.59
N ASP A 263 5.31 -5.95 9.55
CA ASP A 263 5.14 -5.10 10.73
C ASP A 263 3.72 -5.38 11.24
N PHE A 264 3.55 -5.75 12.53
CA PHE A 264 2.23 -6.07 13.06
C PHE A 264 2.06 -5.74 14.53
N VAL A 265 0.81 -5.62 14.93
CA VAL A 265 0.38 -5.45 16.31
C VAL A 265 -0.66 -6.51 16.65
N TYR A 266 -0.51 -7.16 17.79
CA TYR A 266 -1.54 -7.95 18.45
C TYR A 266 -2.12 -7.13 19.59
N GLN A 267 -3.37 -6.65 19.42
CA GLN A 267 -4.07 -5.81 20.38
C GLN A 267 -5.12 -6.64 21.09
N PRO A 268 -5.06 -6.83 22.44
CA PRO A 268 -6.09 -7.54 23.17
C PRO A 268 -7.40 -6.77 23.15
N ILE A 269 -8.50 -7.49 22.99
CA ILE A 269 -9.87 -6.97 23.09
C ILE A 269 -10.41 -7.39 24.46
N LEU A 270 -10.82 -6.42 25.26
CA LEU A 270 -11.31 -6.67 26.59
C LEU A 270 -12.84 -6.74 26.62
N ASP A 271 -13.39 -7.67 27.40
CA ASP A 271 -14.81 -7.76 27.67
C ASP A 271 -15.25 -6.70 28.74
N ALA A 272 -16.54 -6.69 29.09
CA ALA A 272 -17.09 -5.78 30.09
C ALA A 272 -16.49 -5.97 31.50
N ASN A 273 -15.84 -7.10 31.78
CA ASN A 273 -15.18 -7.42 33.05
C ASN A 273 -13.68 -7.09 33.04
N GLY A 274 -13.16 -6.59 31.91
CA GLY A 274 -11.74 -6.29 31.73
C GLY A 274 -10.88 -7.51 31.43
N GLN A 275 -11.48 -8.66 31.07
CA GLN A 275 -10.76 -9.86 30.65
C GLN A 275 -10.62 -9.88 29.11
N THR A 276 -9.53 -10.46 28.63
CA THR A 276 -9.30 -10.61 27.19
C THR A 276 -10.34 -11.58 26.62
N SER A 277 -11.15 -11.11 25.67
CA SER A 277 -12.14 -11.90 24.92
C SER A 277 -11.65 -12.33 23.55
N GLY A 278 -10.68 -11.60 23.00
CA GLY A 278 -10.11 -11.84 21.68
C GLY A 278 -8.88 -10.99 21.42
N ILE A 279 -8.34 -11.10 20.21
CA ILE A 279 -7.18 -10.32 19.76
C ILE A 279 -7.51 -9.67 18.42
N PHE A 280 -7.29 -8.38 18.32
CA PHE A 280 -7.26 -7.68 17.04
C PHE A 280 -5.83 -7.71 16.50
N VAL A 281 -5.70 -8.19 15.28
CA VAL A 281 -4.45 -8.26 14.52
C VAL A 281 -4.47 -7.19 13.46
N GLU A 282 -3.46 -6.33 13.44
CA GLU A 282 -3.26 -5.32 12.40
C GLU A 282 -1.80 -5.33 11.97
N GLY A 283 -1.55 -5.13 10.68
CA GLY A 283 -0.18 -5.01 10.21
C GLY A 283 -0.05 -4.73 8.71
N HIS A 284 1.22 -4.68 8.27
CA HIS A 284 1.59 -4.42 6.89
C HIS A 284 2.63 -5.42 6.41
N ASP A 285 2.47 -5.90 5.18
CA ASP A 285 3.53 -6.63 4.48
C ASP A 285 4.62 -5.64 4.06
N VAL A 286 5.81 -5.79 4.63
CA VAL A 286 6.98 -4.92 4.39
C VAL A 286 8.09 -5.65 3.63
N THR A 287 7.77 -6.80 3.02
CA THR A 287 8.73 -7.68 2.34
C THR A 287 9.51 -6.94 1.25
N GLU A 288 8.82 -6.18 0.40
CA GLU A 288 9.48 -5.41 -0.66
C GLU A 288 10.44 -4.35 -0.08
N ARG A 289 10.05 -3.67 0.99
CA ARG A 289 10.89 -2.68 1.69
C ARG A 289 12.15 -3.35 2.26
N VAL A 290 12.00 -4.45 2.99
CA VAL A 290 13.13 -5.16 3.60
C VAL A 290 14.08 -5.71 2.53
N ARG A 291 13.54 -6.32 1.47
CA ARG A 291 14.34 -6.82 0.34
C ARG A 291 15.07 -5.69 -0.39
N ALA A 292 14.45 -4.53 -0.57
CA ALA A 292 15.09 -3.36 -1.16
C ALA A 292 16.24 -2.82 -0.27
N ASP A 293 16.04 -2.72 1.04
CA ASP A 293 17.08 -2.30 1.98
C ASP A 293 18.26 -3.27 2.02
N LEU A 294 18.00 -4.58 2.00
CA LEU A 294 19.06 -5.58 1.93
C LEU A 294 19.87 -5.46 0.63
N ARG A 295 19.16 -5.27 -0.51
CA ARG A 295 19.82 -5.08 -1.82
C ARG A 295 20.67 -3.82 -1.84
N LEU A 296 20.19 -2.72 -1.28
CA LEU A 296 20.96 -1.48 -1.14
C LEU A 296 22.20 -1.68 -0.27
N ARG A 297 22.10 -2.38 0.85
CA ARG A 297 23.25 -2.68 1.71
C ARG A 297 24.32 -3.51 1.00
N LEU A 298 23.88 -4.52 0.23
CA LEU A 298 24.81 -5.32 -0.58
C LEU A 298 25.54 -4.46 -1.61
N LEU A 299 24.82 -3.61 -2.36
CA LEU A 299 25.42 -2.68 -3.33
C LEU A 299 26.37 -1.69 -2.67
N MET A 300 26.01 -1.12 -1.51
CA MET A 300 26.88 -0.22 -0.74
C MET A 300 28.17 -0.91 -0.26
N ASN A 301 28.06 -2.15 0.20
CA ASN A 301 29.24 -2.93 0.60
C ASN A 301 30.16 -3.21 -0.58
N GLU A 302 29.59 -3.58 -1.72
CA GLU A 302 30.35 -3.78 -2.96
C GLU A 302 31.06 -2.50 -3.43
N LEU A 303 30.32 -1.36 -3.45
CA LEU A 303 30.90 -0.07 -3.77
C LEU A 303 32.05 0.32 -2.80
N ASN A 304 31.86 0.11 -1.51
CA ASN A 304 32.92 0.39 -0.52
C ASN A 304 34.16 -0.49 -0.74
N HIS A 305 33.96 -1.76 -1.05
CA HIS A 305 35.07 -2.67 -1.38
C HIS A 305 35.83 -2.21 -2.62
N ARG A 306 35.12 -1.86 -3.70
CA ARG A 306 35.71 -1.31 -4.93
C ARG A 306 36.45 0.00 -4.69
N LEU A 307 35.89 0.91 -3.89
CA LEU A 307 36.54 2.17 -3.51
C LEU A 307 37.86 1.93 -2.75
N LYS A 308 37.87 1.00 -1.78
CA LYS A 308 39.07 0.60 -1.06
C LYS A 308 40.15 0.08 -2.00
N ASN A 309 39.79 -0.79 -2.97
CA ASN A 309 40.72 -1.34 -3.97
C ASN A 309 41.32 -0.23 -4.86
N THR A 310 40.48 0.69 -5.34
CA THR A 310 40.91 1.84 -6.11
C THR A 310 41.90 2.71 -5.33
N LEU A 311 41.57 3.04 -4.08
CA LEU A 311 42.44 3.85 -3.21
C LEU A 311 43.77 3.14 -2.92
N ALA A 312 43.78 1.81 -2.72
CA ALA A 312 44.98 1.03 -2.56
C ALA A 312 45.89 1.08 -3.81
N THR A 313 45.28 0.99 -5.01
CA THR A 313 46.00 1.13 -6.30
C THR A 313 46.60 2.51 -6.43
N VAL A 314 45.83 3.57 -6.15
CA VAL A 314 46.34 4.96 -6.17
C VAL A 314 47.49 5.13 -5.18
N GLN A 315 47.36 4.63 -3.96
CA GLN A 315 48.43 4.68 -2.95
C GLN A 315 49.70 3.93 -3.41
N ALA A 316 49.56 2.79 -4.05
CA ALA A 316 50.67 2.04 -4.59
C ALA A 316 51.40 2.80 -5.71
N ILE A 317 50.61 3.45 -6.61
CA ILE A 317 51.14 4.33 -7.68
C ILE A 317 51.93 5.50 -7.07
N ILE A 318 51.37 6.19 -6.06
CA ILE A 318 52.03 7.33 -5.40
C ILE A 318 53.34 6.91 -4.79
N VAL A 319 53.33 5.90 -3.88
CA VAL A 319 54.51 5.42 -3.18
C VAL A 319 55.60 4.98 -4.14
N ARG A 320 55.22 4.26 -5.20
CA ARG A 320 56.16 3.75 -6.20
C ARG A 320 56.78 4.84 -7.03
N THR A 321 55.95 5.83 -7.46
CA THR A 321 56.40 6.97 -8.27
C THR A 321 57.38 7.85 -7.48
N MET A 322 57.05 8.12 -6.21
CA MET A 322 57.90 8.94 -5.33
C MET A 322 59.26 8.24 -5.02
N ARG A 323 59.33 6.91 -5.02
CA ARG A 323 60.59 6.17 -4.78
C ARG A 323 61.48 6.08 -6.01
N SER A 324 60.93 6.20 -7.20
CA SER A 324 61.66 6.00 -8.48
C SER A 324 62.08 7.29 -9.15
N ALA A 325 61.48 8.43 -8.83
CA ALA A 325 61.79 9.73 -9.41
C ALA A 325 63.11 10.32 -8.82
N SER A 326 63.88 10.98 -9.67
CA SER A 326 65.12 11.62 -9.28
C SER A 326 64.93 13.05 -8.77
N THR A 327 63.84 13.69 -9.22
CA THR A 327 63.45 15.05 -8.81
C THR A 327 61.95 15.10 -8.44
N LEU A 328 61.57 16.13 -7.66
CA LEU A 328 60.16 16.33 -7.28
C LEU A 328 59.30 16.69 -8.52
N GLU A 329 59.85 17.38 -9.47
CA GLU A 329 59.18 17.76 -10.73
C GLU A 329 58.87 16.52 -11.60
N GLU A 330 59.87 15.64 -11.78
CA GLU A 330 59.72 14.37 -12.48
C GLU A 330 58.71 13.46 -11.80
N ALA A 331 58.69 13.41 -10.44
CA ALA A 331 57.68 12.69 -9.66
C ALA A 331 56.28 13.23 -9.91
N GLY A 332 56.09 14.56 -9.95
CA GLY A 332 54.81 15.20 -10.17
C GLY A 332 54.24 14.92 -11.56
N GLU A 333 55.05 15.04 -12.59
CA GLU A 333 54.63 14.73 -13.98
C GLU A 333 54.26 13.26 -14.17
N ALA A 334 55.12 12.36 -13.67
CA ALA A 334 54.86 10.91 -13.78
C ALA A 334 53.61 10.49 -12.96
N LEU A 335 53.39 11.07 -11.77
CA LEU A 335 52.19 10.80 -10.97
C LEU A 335 50.91 11.27 -11.68
N SER A 336 50.93 12.49 -12.22
CA SER A 336 49.81 13.06 -12.95
C SER A 336 49.43 12.20 -14.14
N ALA A 337 50.40 11.80 -14.95
CA ALA A 337 50.19 10.94 -16.12
C ALA A 337 49.57 9.58 -15.75
N ARG A 338 50.03 8.93 -14.66
CA ARG A 338 49.54 7.64 -14.21
C ARG A 338 48.15 7.73 -13.61
N VAL A 339 47.85 8.77 -12.85
CA VAL A 339 46.48 8.99 -12.32
C VAL A 339 45.48 9.21 -13.45
N ILE A 340 45.92 9.95 -14.51
CA ILE A 340 45.08 10.13 -15.72
C ILE A 340 44.85 8.78 -16.44
N ALA A 341 45.90 7.97 -16.60
CA ALA A 341 45.77 6.64 -17.23
C ALA A 341 44.84 5.73 -16.43
N LEU A 342 44.94 5.72 -15.07
CA LEU A 342 44.04 4.98 -14.17
C LEU A 342 42.59 5.49 -14.32
N SER A 343 42.38 6.80 -14.37
CA SER A 343 41.05 7.39 -14.52
C SER A 343 40.41 6.99 -15.88
N ARG A 344 41.17 6.98 -16.97
CA ARG A 344 40.71 6.53 -18.27
C ARG A 344 40.32 5.04 -18.25
N ALA A 345 41.17 4.18 -17.70
CA ALA A 345 40.86 2.75 -17.55
C ALA A 345 39.60 2.51 -16.71
N GLN A 346 39.41 3.25 -15.60
CA GLN A 346 38.21 3.15 -14.80
C GLN A 346 36.93 3.64 -15.53
N ASN A 347 37.04 4.70 -16.30
CA ASN A 347 35.92 5.21 -17.11
C ASN A 347 35.47 4.18 -18.17
N LEU A 348 36.43 3.49 -18.80
CA LEU A 348 36.13 2.38 -19.72
C LEU A 348 35.35 1.26 -19.04
N LEU A 349 35.83 0.80 -17.89
CA LEU A 349 35.20 -0.25 -17.11
C LEU A 349 33.81 0.17 -16.60
N THR A 350 33.62 1.42 -16.25
CA THR A 350 32.32 1.96 -15.78
C THR A 350 31.29 2.00 -16.90
N ARG A 351 31.69 2.35 -18.14
CA ARG A 351 30.81 2.39 -19.30
C ARG A 351 30.28 1.00 -19.69
N GLU A 352 31.05 -0.04 -19.44
CA GLU A 352 30.72 -1.43 -19.74
C GLU A 352 30.24 -2.22 -18.50
N ASN A 353 29.65 -1.53 -17.52
CA ASN A 353 29.09 -2.11 -16.28
C ASN A 353 30.07 -3.01 -15.50
N TRP A 354 31.38 -2.79 -15.64
CA TRP A 354 32.43 -3.58 -15.00
C TRP A 354 32.48 -5.06 -15.41
N GLU A 355 31.80 -5.45 -16.49
CA GLU A 355 31.82 -6.83 -17.02
C GLU A 355 33.08 -7.12 -17.82
N GLY A 356 33.92 -6.10 -18.06
CA GLY A 356 35.13 -6.19 -18.88
C GLY A 356 35.05 -5.33 -20.13
N THR A 357 36.11 -5.32 -20.93
CA THR A 357 36.19 -4.57 -22.19
C THR A 357 37.01 -5.31 -23.22
N GLU A 358 36.90 -4.95 -24.51
CA GLU A 358 37.71 -5.53 -25.55
C GLU A 358 39.13 -4.94 -25.54
N LEU A 359 40.17 -5.79 -25.69
CA LEU A 359 41.57 -5.35 -25.79
C LEU A 359 41.77 -4.26 -26.83
N ALA A 360 41.19 -4.42 -28.02
CA ALA A 360 41.26 -3.43 -29.08
C ALA A 360 40.72 -2.04 -28.68
N THR A 361 39.74 -1.98 -27.80
CA THR A 361 39.18 -0.73 -27.28
C THR A 361 40.17 -0.06 -26.30
N VAL A 362 40.75 -0.81 -25.38
CA VAL A 362 41.79 -0.31 -24.47
C VAL A 362 42.99 0.25 -25.25
N VAL A 363 43.48 -0.49 -26.25
CA VAL A 363 44.62 -0.07 -27.09
C VAL A 363 44.32 1.21 -27.82
N ARG A 364 43.15 1.34 -28.45
CA ARG A 364 42.75 2.56 -29.18
C ARG A 364 42.63 3.78 -28.28
N GLU A 365 42.01 3.64 -27.13
CA GLU A 365 41.76 4.78 -26.19
C GLU A 365 43.05 5.29 -25.57
N ILE A 366 43.97 4.42 -25.23
CA ILE A 366 45.27 4.83 -24.68
C ILE A 366 46.15 5.49 -25.75
N LEU A 367 46.07 5.07 -27.00
CA LEU A 367 46.89 5.59 -28.10
C LEU A 367 46.27 6.77 -28.85
N GLU A 368 45.01 7.10 -28.57
CA GLU A 368 44.32 8.26 -29.17
C GLU A 368 45.17 9.57 -29.19
N PRO A 369 45.85 9.97 -28.10
CA PRO A 369 46.67 11.19 -28.08
C PRO A 369 47.90 11.13 -29.01
N TYR A 370 48.32 9.93 -29.44
CA TYR A 370 49.53 9.71 -30.25
C TYR A 370 49.19 9.35 -31.72
N ALA A 371 47.90 9.17 -32.02
CA ALA A 371 47.43 8.93 -33.37
C ALA A 371 47.47 10.21 -34.20
N ASP A 372 47.97 10.09 -35.43
CA ASP A 372 47.91 11.22 -36.40
C ASP A 372 46.52 11.27 -37.07
N PRO A 373 46.10 12.42 -37.61
CA PRO A 373 44.80 12.57 -38.30
C PRO A 373 44.59 11.60 -39.48
N HIS A 374 45.67 11.02 -39.99
CA HIS A 374 45.62 10.08 -41.14
C HIS A 374 45.82 8.62 -40.73
N GLY A 375 45.99 8.33 -39.42
CA GLY A 375 46.11 6.96 -38.90
C GLY A 375 47.36 6.20 -39.38
N SER A 376 48.39 6.92 -39.81
CA SER A 376 49.56 6.30 -40.45
C SER A 376 50.66 5.92 -39.45
N ARG A 377 50.59 6.39 -38.22
CA ARG A 377 51.65 6.21 -37.21
C ARG A 377 51.39 5.02 -36.27
N VAL A 378 50.16 4.56 -36.15
CA VAL A 378 49.76 3.44 -35.28
C VAL A 378 49.01 2.39 -36.08
N SER A 379 49.49 1.15 -36.11
CA SER A 379 48.76 0.03 -36.67
C SER A 379 48.38 -0.95 -35.56
N ILE A 380 47.11 -1.39 -35.56
CA ILE A 380 46.55 -2.27 -34.54
C ILE A 380 45.91 -3.46 -35.25
N SER A 381 46.34 -4.68 -34.91
CA SER A 381 45.81 -5.92 -35.47
C SER A 381 45.76 -7.06 -34.48
N GLY A 382 44.67 -7.81 -34.50
CA GLY A 382 44.47 -9.01 -33.68
C GLY A 382 43.01 -9.44 -33.58
N PRO A 383 42.76 -10.66 -33.14
CA PRO A 383 41.39 -11.15 -32.91
C PRO A 383 40.71 -10.42 -31.74
N SER A 384 39.37 -10.53 -31.65
CA SER A 384 38.62 -10.07 -30.46
C SER A 384 39.06 -10.85 -29.23
N VAL A 385 39.46 -10.11 -28.17
CA VAL A 385 39.89 -10.67 -26.88
C VAL A 385 39.23 -9.86 -25.75
N PRO A 386 38.28 -10.45 -25.07
CA PRO A 386 37.66 -9.80 -23.91
C PRO A 386 38.63 -9.79 -22.71
N LEU A 387 38.71 -8.63 -22.05
CA LEU A 387 39.53 -8.43 -20.87
C LEU A 387 38.63 -8.27 -19.63
N GLY A 388 38.89 -9.01 -18.57
CA GLY A 388 38.34 -8.74 -17.26
C GLY A 388 38.89 -7.40 -16.69
N PRO A 389 38.28 -6.86 -15.64
CA PRO A 389 38.64 -5.55 -15.07
C PRO A 389 40.12 -5.44 -14.66
N ARG A 390 40.70 -6.49 -14.11
CA ARG A 390 42.13 -6.54 -13.70
C ARG A 390 43.04 -6.45 -14.91
N ALA A 391 42.78 -7.26 -15.92
CA ALA A 391 43.55 -7.29 -17.15
C ALA A 391 43.44 -5.97 -17.90
N ALA A 392 42.27 -5.38 -18.03
CA ALA A 392 42.05 -4.10 -18.69
C ALA A 392 42.87 -2.98 -18.02
N LEU A 393 42.91 -2.93 -16.70
CA LEU A 393 43.70 -1.96 -15.93
C LEU A 393 45.19 -2.17 -16.13
N ALA A 394 45.67 -3.43 -16.07
CA ALA A 394 47.09 -3.78 -16.28
C ALA A 394 47.53 -3.40 -17.66
N PHE A 395 46.75 -3.71 -18.71
CA PHE A 395 47.03 -3.30 -20.08
C PHE A 395 47.01 -1.80 -20.27
N ALA A 396 46.04 -1.09 -19.71
CA ALA A 396 45.97 0.38 -19.81
C ALA A 396 47.21 1.07 -19.23
N LEU A 397 47.68 0.61 -18.08
CA LEU A 397 48.90 1.14 -17.42
C LEU A 397 50.16 0.81 -18.25
N ALA A 398 50.32 -0.44 -18.72
CA ALA A 398 51.46 -0.87 -19.50
C ALA A 398 51.51 -0.14 -20.87
N LEU A 399 50.39 -0.05 -21.57
CA LEU A 399 50.30 0.66 -22.85
C LEU A 399 50.58 2.15 -22.70
N HIS A 400 50.08 2.78 -21.59
CA HIS A 400 50.40 4.18 -21.33
C HIS A 400 51.91 4.42 -21.12
N GLU A 401 52.58 3.54 -20.36
CA GLU A 401 54.01 3.63 -20.16
C GLU A 401 54.79 3.40 -21.47
N LEU A 402 54.39 2.41 -22.30
CA LEU A 402 54.97 2.15 -23.60
C LEU A 402 54.80 3.36 -24.54
N ALA A 403 53.60 3.95 -24.59
CA ALA A 403 53.33 5.11 -25.42
C ALA A 403 54.12 6.35 -24.99
N THR A 404 54.22 6.56 -23.65
CA THR A 404 54.99 7.67 -23.07
C THR A 404 56.49 7.50 -23.36
N ASN A 405 57.03 6.29 -23.29
CA ASN A 405 58.41 5.99 -23.63
C ASN A 405 58.66 6.22 -25.14
N ALA A 406 57.74 5.75 -26.00
CA ALA A 406 57.80 5.99 -27.42
C ALA A 406 57.79 7.49 -27.79
N ALA A 407 57.03 8.32 -27.02
CA ALA A 407 56.99 9.77 -27.20
C ALA A 407 58.26 10.50 -26.72
N LYS A 408 58.86 10.05 -25.60
CA LYS A 408 60.03 10.65 -25.01
C LYS A 408 61.33 10.23 -25.68
N HIS A 409 61.47 8.95 -26.05
CA HIS A 409 62.73 8.35 -26.42
C HIS A 409 62.64 7.49 -27.69
N GLY A 410 61.42 7.14 -28.15
CA GLY A 410 61.18 6.11 -29.19
C GLY A 410 60.51 6.68 -30.46
N ALA A 411 59.68 5.84 -31.12
CA ALA A 411 59.10 6.13 -32.40
C ALA A 411 58.22 7.38 -32.47
N PHE A 412 57.55 7.77 -31.40
CA PHE A 412 56.74 8.97 -31.43
C PHE A 412 57.53 10.29 -31.20
N SER A 413 58.85 10.23 -30.88
CA SER A 413 59.68 11.41 -30.68
C SER A 413 59.99 12.18 -31.98
N ASN A 414 59.74 11.63 -33.16
CA ASN A 414 59.91 12.23 -34.46
C ASN A 414 58.67 12.01 -35.37
N GLU A 415 58.61 12.67 -36.56
CA GLU A 415 57.46 12.61 -37.44
C GLU A 415 57.33 11.31 -38.26
N CYS A 416 58.45 10.55 -38.44
CA CYS A 416 58.50 9.37 -39.27
C CYS A 416 58.30 8.08 -38.53
N GLY A 417 58.34 8.11 -37.21
CA GLY A 417 58.25 6.92 -36.37
C GLY A 417 56.85 6.30 -36.34
N LYS A 418 56.82 4.98 -36.30
CA LYS A 418 55.57 4.15 -36.30
C LYS A 418 55.60 3.11 -35.20
N VAL A 419 54.41 2.82 -34.68
CA VAL A 419 54.19 1.76 -33.70
C VAL A 419 53.23 0.73 -34.29
N GLU A 420 53.68 -0.53 -34.29
CA GLU A 420 52.91 -1.68 -34.74
C GLU A 420 52.50 -2.49 -33.50
N ILE A 421 51.19 -2.75 -33.34
CA ILE A 421 50.62 -3.52 -32.22
C ILE A 421 49.87 -4.72 -32.80
N GLU A 422 50.32 -5.88 -32.39
CA GLU A 422 49.77 -7.14 -32.89
C GLU A 422 49.52 -8.08 -31.71
N TRP A 423 48.41 -8.82 -31.74
CA TRP A 423 48.17 -9.91 -30.82
C TRP A 423 47.55 -11.10 -31.49
N SER A 424 47.80 -12.27 -30.91
CA SER A 424 47.28 -13.55 -31.39
C SER A 424 46.84 -14.44 -30.21
N VAL A 425 45.93 -15.35 -30.51
CA VAL A 425 45.49 -16.39 -29.61
C VAL A 425 45.86 -17.74 -30.20
N ASP A 426 46.70 -18.50 -29.47
CA ASP A 426 47.08 -19.86 -29.87
C ASP A 426 46.02 -20.85 -29.36
N PRO A 427 45.36 -21.61 -30.25
CA PRO A 427 44.35 -22.59 -29.83
C PRO A 427 45.02 -23.86 -29.31
N GLY A 428 45.38 -23.92 -28.03
CA GLY A 428 45.94 -25.08 -27.34
C GLY A 428 45.36 -25.25 -25.95
N PRO A 429 45.42 -26.41 -25.29
CA PRO A 429 45.14 -26.56 -23.87
C PRO A 429 46.44 -26.40 -23.05
N PRO A 430 46.67 -25.34 -22.26
CA PRO A 430 45.85 -24.13 -22.17
C PRO A 430 46.02 -23.20 -23.39
N ALA A 431 44.94 -22.49 -23.76
CA ALA A 431 44.99 -21.48 -24.82
C ALA A 431 45.98 -20.36 -24.42
N GLY A 432 46.88 -20.05 -25.33
CA GLY A 432 47.91 -19.02 -25.11
C GLY A 432 47.52 -17.69 -25.76
N PHE A 433 47.89 -16.61 -25.11
CA PHE A 433 47.76 -15.27 -25.64
C PHE A 433 49.15 -14.69 -25.85
N ARG A 434 49.39 -14.03 -27.00
CA ARG A 434 50.61 -13.27 -27.24
C ARG A 434 50.26 -11.86 -27.67
N PHE A 435 51.02 -10.89 -27.13
CA PHE A 435 50.93 -9.48 -27.47
C PHE A 435 52.31 -8.96 -27.85
N ARG A 436 52.37 -8.13 -28.92
CA ARG A 436 53.59 -7.52 -29.41
C ARG A 436 53.39 -6.06 -29.68
N TRP A 437 54.31 -5.23 -29.15
CA TRP A 437 54.49 -3.83 -29.47
C TRP A 437 55.80 -3.66 -30.17
N ARG A 438 55.85 -3.02 -31.33
CA ARG A 438 57.07 -2.80 -32.09
C ARG A 438 57.15 -1.35 -32.54
N GLU A 439 58.31 -0.72 -32.28
CA GLU A 439 58.64 0.65 -32.72
C GLU A 439 59.54 0.59 -33.96
N ARG A 440 59.30 1.48 -34.94
CA ARG A 440 60.14 1.61 -36.13
C ARG A 440 60.28 3.05 -36.51
N GLY A 441 61.42 3.44 -37.11
CA GLY A 441 61.66 4.78 -37.63
C GLY A 441 61.90 5.84 -36.58
N GLY A 442 62.06 5.43 -35.32
CA GLY A 442 62.48 6.26 -34.21
C GLY A 442 63.99 6.54 -34.22
N PRO A 443 64.53 7.26 -33.20
CA PRO A 443 65.98 7.39 -33.00
C PRO A 443 66.59 6.01 -32.69
N PRO A 444 67.92 5.85 -32.91
CA PRO A 444 68.61 4.62 -32.59
C PRO A 444 68.44 4.26 -31.11
N VAL A 445 68.01 3.00 -30.85
CA VAL A 445 67.78 2.54 -29.48
C VAL A 445 69.07 1.96 -28.95
N ALA A 446 69.40 2.29 -27.69
CA ALA A 446 70.48 1.68 -26.96
C ALA A 446 69.97 1.07 -25.64
N ASP A 447 70.64 0.02 -25.16
CA ASP A 447 70.28 -0.58 -23.87
C ASP A 447 70.29 0.49 -22.76
N PRO A 448 69.24 0.60 -21.98
CA PRO A 448 69.13 1.59 -20.96
C PRO A 448 70.19 1.34 -19.85
N THR A 449 70.98 2.35 -19.54
CA THR A 449 72.01 2.26 -18.50
C THR A 449 71.45 2.20 -17.06
N ARG A 450 70.13 2.47 -16.93
CA ARG A 450 69.33 2.33 -15.68
C ARG A 450 67.92 1.80 -16.05
N SER A 451 67.52 0.75 -15.34
CA SER A 451 66.14 0.28 -15.44
C SER A 451 65.22 1.35 -14.78
N GLY A 452 64.43 2.03 -15.61
CA GLY A 452 63.45 3.00 -15.17
C GLY A 452 62.21 2.35 -14.53
N PHE A 453 61.39 3.18 -13.89
CA PHE A 453 60.17 2.70 -13.27
C PHE A 453 59.19 2.11 -14.29
N GLY A 454 59.08 2.69 -15.51
CA GLY A 454 58.23 2.17 -16.57
C GLY A 454 58.51 0.72 -16.96
N THR A 455 59.83 0.38 -17.06
CA THR A 455 60.27 -0.99 -17.32
C THR A 455 59.83 -1.94 -16.22
N HIS A 456 60.00 -1.57 -14.95
CA HIS A 456 59.58 -2.38 -13.81
C HIS A 456 58.06 -2.53 -13.72
N LEU A 457 57.27 -1.49 -14.09
CA LEU A 457 55.82 -1.54 -14.11
C LEU A 457 55.33 -2.54 -15.16
N ILE A 458 55.93 -2.47 -16.37
CA ILE A 458 55.59 -3.34 -17.50
C ILE A 458 55.95 -4.78 -17.16
N GLU A 459 57.18 -5.03 -16.72
CA GLU A 459 57.66 -6.40 -16.41
C GLU A 459 56.92 -7.02 -15.20
N ARG A 460 56.97 -6.35 -14.05
CA ARG A 460 56.42 -6.90 -12.80
C ARG A 460 54.92 -6.76 -12.69
N GLY A 461 54.34 -5.70 -13.28
CA GLY A 461 52.91 -5.46 -13.24
C GLY A 461 52.14 -6.51 -14.06
N LEU A 462 52.54 -6.71 -15.31
CA LEU A 462 51.91 -7.72 -16.18
C LEU A 462 52.20 -9.15 -15.69
N THR A 463 53.42 -9.42 -15.22
CA THR A 463 53.77 -10.75 -14.69
C THR A 463 52.93 -11.09 -13.45
N ALA A 464 52.76 -10.12 -12.53
CA ALA A 464 52.02 -10.37 -11.30
C ALA A 464 50.50 -10.44 -11.49
N GLU A 465 49.96 -9.62 -12.42
CA GLU A 465 48.50 -9.51 -12.60
C GLU A 465 47.94 -10.50 -13.66
N LEU A 466 48.77 -10.89 -14.65
CA LEU A 466 48.35 -11.71 -15.80
C LEU A 466 49.17 -12.99 -16.00
N GLU A 467 50.03 -13.34 -15.03
CA GLU A 467 50.97 -14.48 -15.14
C GLU A 467 51.79 -14.44 -16.45
N ALA A 468 52.13 -13.21 -16.89
CA ALA A 468 52.72 -12.98 -18.19
C ALA A 468 54.24 -13.17 -18.17
N ASP A 469 54.79 -13.82 -19.18
CA ASP A 469 56.22 -13.75 -19.53
C ASP A 469 56.45 -12.54 -20.45
N VAL A 470 57.26 -11.60 -19.98
CA VAL A 470 57.49 -10.31 -20.64
C VAL A 470 58.95 -10.23 -21.09
N LYS A 471 59.14 -9.79 -22.37
CA LYS A 471 60.49 -9.59 -22.96
C LYS A 471 60.58 -8.20 -23.57
N LEU A 472 61.63 -7.48 -23.23
CA LEU A 472 61.99 -6.18 -23.79
C LEU A 472 63.26 -6.34 -24.63
N ASP A 473 63.21 -5.94 -25.90
CA ASP A 473 64.31 -5.99 -26.83
C ASP A 473 64.64 -4.60 -27.35
N TYR A 474 65.85 -4.13 -27.03
CA TYR A 474 66.35 -2.82 -27.42
C TYR A 474 67.25 -2.90 -28.65
N ALA A 475 66.69 -3.31 -29.78
CA ALA A 475 67.43 -3.45 -31.03
C ALA A 475 67.71 -2.06 -31.66
N PRO A 476 68.88 -1.90 -32.35
CA PRO A 476 69.23 -0.60 -32.99
C PRO A 476 68.24 -0.06 -33.98
N ASP A 477 67.39 -0.91 -34.57
CA ASP A 477 66.34 -0.59 -35.57
C ASP A 477 64.98 -0.30 -34.92
N GLY A 478 64.85 -0.41 -33.57
CA GLY A 478 63.65 -0.09 -32.85
C GLY A 478 63.41 -0.96 -31.62
N PHE A 479 62.64 -0.46 -30.67
CA PHE A 479 62.22 -1.17 -29.46
C PHE A 479 61.12 -2.19 -29.75
N VAL A 480 61.23 -3.37 -29.15
CA VAL A 480 60.20 -4.42 -29.23
C VAL A 480 59.86 -4.90 -27.83
N PHE A 481 58.56 -4.82 -27.49
CA PHE A 481 57.98 -5.43 -26.32
C PHE A 481 57.15 -6.65 -26.74
N THR A 482 57.33 -7.77 -26.08
CA THR A 482 56.52 -8.96 -26.26
C THR A 482 56.05 -9.50 -24.91
N MET A 483 54.84 -9.97 -24.89
CA MET A 483 54.20 -10.56 -23.72
C MET A 483 53.47 -11.85 -24.15
N SER A 484 53.55 -12.89 -23.32
CA SER A 484 52.75 -14.09 -23.44
C SER A 484 52.16 -14.49 -22.12
N SER A 485 50.89 -14.90 -22.12
CA SER A 485 50.14 -15.33 -20.91
C SER A 485 49.10 -16.41 -21.27
N PRO A 486 48.58 -17.18 -20.32
CA PRO A 486 47.38 -17.97 -20.52
C PRO A 486 46.20 -17.05 -20.89
N LEU A 487 45.35 -17.46 -21.84
CA LEU A 487 44.22 -16.64 -22.26
C LEU A 487 43.18 -16.48 -21.17
N ASP A 488 43.03 -17.45 -20.27
CA ASP A 488 42.03 -17.45 -19.22
C ASP A 488 42.34 -16.38 -18.13
N THR A 489 43.62 -16.08 -17.87
CA THR A 489 44.00 -15.01 -16.93
C THR A 489 43.57 -13.61 -17.37
N LEU A 490 43.32 -13.43 -18.67
CA LEU A 490 42.81 -12.17 -19.22
C LEU A 490 41.30 -11.99 -18.98
N LYS A 491 40.55 -13.07 -18.75
CA LYS A 491 39.09 -13.08 -18.61
C LYS A 491 38.64 -13.17 -17.17
N GLU A 492 39.54 -13.55 -16.24
CA GLU A 492 39.16 -13.75 -14.85
C GLU A 492 38.58 -12.49 -14.18
N GLN A 493 37.37 -12.64 -13.70
CA GLN A 493 36.80 -11.73 -12.69
C GLN A 493 37.42 -12.10 -11.33
N PRO A 494 37.64 -11.13 -10.42
CA PRO A 494 38.10 -11.45 -9.07
C PRO A 494 37.09 -12.39 -8.41
N ASP A 495 37.59 -13.56 -7.98
CA ASP A 495 36.80 -14.54 -7.24
C ASP A 495 36.18 -13.90 -6.00
N LEU A 496 34.85 -13.91 -5.92
CA LEU A 496 34.08 -13.43 -4.75
C LEU A 496 34.28 -14.34 -3.51
N ALA A 497 35.09 -15.41 -3.62
CA ALA A 497 35.28 -16.43 -2.60
C ALA A 497 36.38 -16.13 -1.56
N ASP A 498 37.25 -15.15 -1.79
CA ASP A 498 38.38 -14.83 -0.87
C ASP A 498 38.11 -13.60 0.04
N ALA A 499 36.85 -13.32 0.41
CA ALA A 499 36.56 -12.41 1.50
C ALA A 499 36.62 -13.21 2.82
N PRO A 500 37.54 -12.89 3.78
CA PRO A 500 37.51 -13.51 5.10
C PRO A 500 36.18 -13.16 5.82
N PRO A 501 35.69 -14.08 6.69
CA PRO A 501 34.37 -14.04 7.31
C PRO A 501 34.12 -12.81 8.20
#